data_316bb89345c387a78ad6da2d13d61643
#
_entry.id   316bb89345c387a78ad6da2d13d61643
#
_cell.length_a   1.000
_cell.length_b   1.000
_cell.length_c   1.000
_cell.angle_alpha   90.00
_cell.angle_beta   90.00
_cell.angle_gamma   90.00
#
_symmetry.space_group_name_H-M   'P 1'
#
loop_
_entity.id
_entity.type
_entity.pdbx_description
1 polymer ?
#
loop_
_entity_poly.entity_id
_entity_poly.type
_entity_poly.pdbx_seq_one_letter_code
_entity_poly.pdbx_strand_id
1 'polypeptide(L)'
;MATARTERTFTGTGGVEIVYDVWMPDTELRGVVVLAHGYGEHARRYDHVAERFSEAGLAMYALDHRGHGRAGGKRVRVRHMKEFVSDYRTLVQTARKENPGLPIIVLGHSMGGGIAFAYGVQHPDEYDLMVLSGPAVAAHTGVSRLKAVVGKAVGSILPDLPIEQIDADLVSRDPQV
;
A
#
# COMPACT_ATOMS: atom_id res chain seq x y z
N MET A 1 20.71 8.41 -12.80
CA MET A 1 21.38 8.69 -11.50
C MET A 1 20.65 7.91 -10.44
N ALA A 2 21.30 7.44 -9.38
CA ALA A 2 20.62 6.65 -8.36
C ALA A 2 19.75 7.57 -7.49
N THR A 3 18.46 7.35 -7.49
CA THR A 3 17.51 8.05 -6.61
C THR A 3 17.86 7.82 -5.15
N ALA A 4 18.04 8.88 -4.36
CA ALA A 4 18.34 8.76 -2.95
C ALA A 4 17.15 8.18 -2.21
N ARG A 5 17.35 7.02 -1.55
CA ARG A 5 16.32 6.36 -0.72
C ARG A 5 16.67 6.48 0.76
N THR A 6 15.71 6.89 1.56
CA THR A 6 15.84 6.97 3.02
C THR A 6 14.78 6.12 3.69
N GLU A 7 15.20 5.20 4.57
CA GLU A 7 14.31 4.42 5.43
C GLU A 7 13.92 5.20 6.69
N ARG A 8 12.65 5.16 7.06
CA ARG A 8 12.09 5.83 8.23
C ARG A 8 11.01 4.97 8.89
N THR A 9 10.59 5.33 10.09
CA THR A 9 9.53 4.64 10.83
C THR A 9 8.56 5.62 11.46
N PHE A 10 7.35 5.11 11.75
CA PHE A 10 6.40 5.75 12.65
C PHE A 10 5.63 4.68 13.44
N THR A 11 5.02 5.11 14.55
CA THR A 11 4.14 4.23 15.33
C THR A 11 2.73 4.30 14.76
N GLY A 12 2.27 3.20 14.17
CA GLY A 12 0.93 3.03 13.64
C GLY A 12 -0.11 2.66 14.70
N THR A 13 -1.33 2.42 14.24
CA THR A 13 -2.47 2.06 15.11
C THR A 13 -2.14 0.83 15.98
N GLY A 14 -2.45 0.93 17.27
CA GLY A 14 -2.19 -0.15 18.24
C GLY A 14 -0.72 -0.34 18.59
N GLY A 15 0.13 0.67 18.37
CA GLY A 15 1.55 0.64 18.74
C GLY A 15 2.44 -0.17 17.79
N VAL A 16 1.94 -0.53 16.61
CA VAL A 16 2.71 -1.27 15.60
C VAL A 16 3.72 -0.34 14.93
N GLU A 17 4.99 -0.73 14.90
CA GLU A 17 6.00 0.00 14.14
C GLU A 17 5.76 -0.19 12.63
N ILE A 18 5.62 0.91 11.92
CA ILE A 18 5.47 0.96 10.46
C ILE A 18 6.77 1.51 9.87
N VAL A 19 7.37 0.75 8.95
CA VAL A 19 8.56 1.16 8.21
C VAL A 19 8.12 1.71 6.86
N TYR A 20 8.74 2.79 6.43
CA TYR A 20 8.53 3.35 5.10
C TYR A 20 9.82 3.85 4.49
N ASP A 21 9.87 3.84 3.17
CA ASP A 21 10.97 4.42 2.41
C ASP A 21 10.50 5.71 1.72
N VAL A 22 11.44 6.65 1.58
CA VAL A 22 11.28 7.89 0.82
C VAL A 22 12.32 7.91 -0.28
N TRP A 23 11.89 8.04 -1.52
CA TRP A 23 12.74 8.26 -2.69
C TRP A 23 12.60 9.71 -3.11
N MET A 24 13.71 10.43 -3.14
CA MET A 24 13.75 11.85 -3.52
C MET A 24 14.42 11.99 -4.89
N PRO A 25 13.86 12.80 -5.80
CA PRO A 25 14.52 13.12 -7.07
C PRO A 25 15.73 14.04 -6.83
N ASP A 26 16.72 13.92 -7.70
CA ASP A 26 17.87 14.84 -7.74
C ASP A 26 17.55 16.15 -8.49
N THR A 27 16.32 16.25 -9.02
CA THR A 27 15.80 17.40 -9.79
C THR A 27 14.83 18.23 -8.95
N GLU A 28 14.32 19.32 -9.52
CA GLU A 28 13.27 20.11 -8.90
C GLU A 28 12.04 19.26 -8.59
N LEU A 29 11.60 19.32 -7.33
CA LEU A 29 10.44 18.55 -6.85
C LEU A 29 9.13 19.19 -7.32
N ARG A 30 8.32 18.41 -8.04
CA ARG A 30 7.05 18.85 -8.66
C ARG A 30 5.80 18.26 -8.03
N GLY A 31 5.95 17.23 -7.22
CA GLY A 31 4.85 16.55 -6.55
C GLY A 31 5.31 15.32 -5.77
N VAL A 32 4.40 14.72 -5.04
CA VAL A 32 4.69 13.59 -4.15
C VAL A 32 3.70 12.46 -4.41
N VAL A 33 4.22 11.26 -4.65
CA VAL A 33 3.46 10.02 -4.74
C VAL A 33 3.51 9.29 -3.41
N VAL A 34 2.36 8.90 -2.88
CA VAL A 34 2.26 8.05 -1.68
C VAL A 34 1.70 6.69 -2.10
N LEU A 35 2.53 5.64 -2.01
CA LEU A 35 2.23 4.30 -2.50
C LEU A 35 1.75 3.38 -1.37
N ALA A 36 0.67 2.65 -1.63
CA ALA A 36 0.20 1.49 -0.89
C ALA A 36 0.39 0.21 -1.72
N HIS A 37 1.25 -0.71 -1.29
CA HIS A 37 1.55 -1.96 -1.99
C HIS A 37 0.46 -3.03 -1.84
N GLY A 38 0.53 -4.11 -2.64
CA GLY A 38 -0.40 -5.23 -2.63
C GLY A 38 -0.18 -6.21 -1.46
N TYR A 39 -1.07 -7.22 -1.38
CA TYR A 39 -0.97 -8.28 -0.39
C TYR A 39 0.28 -9.14 -0.62
N GLY A 40 1.00 -9.47 0.45
CA GLY A 40 2.22 -10.29 0.37
C GLY A 40 3.44 -9.57 -0.22
N GLU A 41 3.35 -8.28 -0.50
CA GLU A 41 4.42 -7.46 -1.04
C GLU A 41 5.12 -6.60 0.03
N HIS A 42 5.94 -5.66 -0.40
CA HIS A 42 6.62 -4.65 0.41
C HIS A 42 7.02 -3.44 -0.45
N ALA A 43 7.28 -2.30 0.17
CA ALA A 43 7.58 -1.03 -0.52
C ALA A 43 8.72 -1.12 -1.54
N ARG A 44 9.80 -1.85 -1.23
CA ARG A 44 11.01 -1.95 -2.09
C ARG A 44 10.81 -2.73 -3.39
N ARG A 45 9.69 -3.45 -3.55
CA ARG A 45 9.34 -3.99 -4.88
C ARG A 45 9.09 -2.91 -5.92
N TYR A 46 8.85 -1.69 -5.46
CA TYR A 46 8.55 -0.53 -6.29
C TYR A 46 9.75 0.39 -6.52
N ASP A 47 11.00 -0.04 -6.23
CA ASP A 47 12.22 0.74 -6.50
C ASP A 47 12.26 1.23 -7.95
N HIS A 48 11.96 0.35 -8.92
CA HIS A 48 11.92 0.70 -10.34
C HIS A 48 10.82 1.71 -10.71
N VAL A 49 9.70 1.72 -9.98
CA VAL A 49 8.63 2.72 -10.13
C VAL A 49 9.07 4.06 -9.55
N ALA A 50 9.73 4.03 -8.37
CA ALA A 50 10.27 5.22 -7.72
C ALA A 50 11.33 5.91 -8.60
N GLU A 51 12.18 5.13 -9.29
CA GLU A 51 13.16 5.67 -10.25
C GLU A 51 12.46 6.45 -11.37
N ARG A 52 11.37 5.89 -11.95
CA ARG A 52 10.59 6.57 -13.00
C ARG A 52 9.90 7.83 -12.51
N PHE A 53 9.37 7.80 -11.28
CA PHE A 53 8.80 9.00 -10.67
C PHE A 53 9.87 10.06 -10.41
N SER A 54 11.04 9.66 -9.94
CA SER A 54 12.18 10.59 -9.71
C SER A 54 12.65 11.24 -11.00
N GLU A 55 12.72 10.51 -12.12
CA GLU A 55 13.01 11.07 -13.45
C GLU A 55 11.99 12.15 -13.86
N ALA A 56 10.76 12.05 -13.39
CA ALA A 56 9.69 13.03 -13.63
C ALA A 56 9.64 14.16 -12.59
N GLY A 57 10.59 14.21 -11.64
CA GLY A 57 10.60 15.20 -10.55
C GLY A 57 9.57 14.92 -9.46
N LEU A 58 9.15 13.68 -9.26
CA LEU A 58 8.23 13.29 -8.21
C LEU A 58 8.96 12.50 -7.11
N ALA A 59 8.76 12.89 -5.86
CA ALA A 59 9.16 12.06 -4.73
C ALA A 59 8.17 10.89 -4.56
N MET A 60 8.64 9.76 -4.03
CA MET A 60 7.77 8.66 -3.64
C MET A 60 7.95 8.33 -2.16
N TYR A 61 6.84 8.21 -1.45
CA TYR A 61 6.73 7.67 -0.09
C TYR A 61 6.00 6.35 -0.15
N ALA A 62 6.56 5.27 0.40
CA ALA A 62 5.90 3.97 0.42
C ALA A 62 6.13 3.27 1.74
N LEU A 63 5.05 2.87 2.42
CA LEU A 63 5.16 2.08 3.65
C LEU A 63 5.17 0.59 3.35
N ASP A 64 5.84 -0.18 4.21
CA ASP A 64 5.51 -1.59 4.38
C ASP A 64 4.27 -1.66 5.26
N HIS A 65 3.17 -2.24 4.76
CA HIS A 65 1.96 -2.40 5.55
C HIS A 65 2.23 -3.25 6.79
N ARG A 66 1.46 -3.01 7.87
CA ARG A 66 1.52 -3.86 9.06
C ARG A 66 1.50 -5.35 8.71
N GLY A 67 2.39 -6.14 9.28
CA GLY A 67 2.56 -7.55 8.97
C GLY A 67 3.22 -7.86 7.64
N HIS A 68 3.71 -6.86 6.91
CA HIS A 68 4.39 -7.03 5.62
C HIS A 68 5.80 -6.43 5.69
N GLY A 69 6.68 -6.88 4.79
CA GLY A 69 8.03 -6.36 4.67
C GLY A 69 8.77 -6.27 6.01
N ARG A 70 9.24 -5.08 6.36
CA ARG A 70 9.98 -4.74 7.59
C ARG A 70 9.07 -4.24 8.73
N ALA A 71 7.80 -3.91 8.42
CA ALA A 71 6.88 -3.42 9.43
C ALA A 71 6.54 -4.50 10.47
N GLY A 72 6.26 -4.03 11.67
CA GLY A 72 5.79 -4.86 12.77
C GLY A 72 4.39 -5.43 12.54
N GLY A 73 3.91 -6.20 13.51
CA GLY A 73 2.61 -6.85 13.46
C GLY A 73 2.69 -8.32 13.03
N LYS A 74 1.55 -9.01 13.12
CA LYS A 74 1.49 -10.43 12.76
C LYS A 74 1.52 -10.60 11.25
N ARG A 75 2.41 -11.48 10.76
CA ARG A 75 2.68 -11.66 9.33
C ARG A 75 1.43 -11.94 8.51
N VAL A 76 1.27 -11.17 7.45
CA VAL A 76 0.26 -11.27 6.38
C VAL A 76 -1.18 -11.31 6.93
N ARG A 77 -1.41 -10.80 8.15
CA ARG A 77 -2.71 -10.80 8.79
C ARG A 77 -3.44 -9.47 8.58
N VAL A 78 -4.53 -9.51 7.84
CA VAL A 78 -5.46 -8.39 7.68
C VAL A 78 -6.63 -8.58 8.65
N ARG A 79 -6.53 -8.02 9.86
CA ARG A 79 -7.61 -8.12 10.86
C ARG A 79 -8.71 -7.08 10.65
N HIS A 80 -8.29 -5.84 10.48
CA HIS A 80 -9.20 -4.72 10.29
C HIS A 80 -8.65 -3.76 9.24
N MET A 81 -9.33 -3.64 8.11
CA MET A 81 -8.94 -2.73 7.03
C MET A 81 -8.74 -1.29 7.51
N LYS A 82 -9.52 -0.83 8.49
CA LYS A 82 -9.40 0.50 9.08
C LYS A 82 -8.01 0.81 9.69
N GLU A 83 -7.28 -0.23 10.16
CA GLU A 83 -5.94 -0.04 10.70
C GLU A 83 -4.93 0.27 9.57
N PHE A 84 -5.08 -0.41 8.44
CA PHE A 84 -4.27 -0.15 7.24
C PHE A 84 -4.55 1.24 6.67
N VAL A 85 -5.83 1.64 6.62
CA VAL A 85 -6.23 2.98 6.17
C VAL A 85 -5.67 4.07 7.09
N SER A 86 -5.69 3.85 8.41
CA SER A 86 -5.13 4.78 9.39
C SER A 86 -3.61 4.93 9.26
N ASP A 87 -2.88 3.82 9.08
CA ASP A 87 -1.43 3.85 8.88
C ASP A 87 -1.08 4.56 7.56
N TYR A 88 -1.81 4.26 6.49
CA TYR A 88 -1.63 4.89 5.19
C TYR A 88 -1.90 6.41 5.26
N ARG A 89 -2.97 6.83 5.95
CA ARG A 89 -3.26 8.24 6.20
C ARG A 89 -2.12 8.94 6.92
N THR A 90 -1.53 8.29 7.94
CA THR A 90 -0.37 8.85 8.66
C THR A 90 0.78 9.14 7.70
N LEU A 91 1.06 8.22 6.75
CA LEU A 91 2.09 8.44 5.74
C LEU A 91 1.73 9.59 4.79
N VAL A 92 0.47 9.65 4.32
CA VAL A 92 0.02 10.76 3.44
C VAL A 92 0.17 12.11 4.15
N GLN A 93 -0.25 12.20 5.41
CA GLN A 93 -0.11 13.42 6.20
C GLN A 93 1.36 13.80 6.44
N THR A 94 2.23 12.80 6.64
CA THR A 94 3.68 13.01 6.75
C THR A 94 4.25 13.58 5.46
N ALA A 95 3.93 12.97 4.32
CA ALA A 95 4.36 13.41 3.01
C ALA A 95 3.91 14.85 2.71
N ARG A 96 2.63 15.16 3.01
CA ARG A 96 2.06 16.51 2.84
C ARG A 96 2.73 17.55 3.71
N LYS A 97 3.01 17.23 4.97
CA LYS A 97 3.68 18.12 5.92
C LYS A 97 5.13 18.43 5.52
N GLU A 98 5.84 17.42 5.00
CA GLU A 98 7.23 17.57 4.58
C GLU A 98 7.37 18.30 3.23
N ASN A 99 6.30 18.35 2.42
CA ASN A 99 6.31 18.94 1.08
C ASN A 99 5.14 19.95 0.90
N PRO A 100 5.12 21.03 1.66
CA PRO A 100 4.01 21.99 1.65
C PRO A 100 3.84 22.64 0.28
N GLY A 101 2.59 22.73 -0.20
CA GLY A 101 2.24 23.36 -1.47
C GLY A 101 2.43 22.47 -2.71
N LEU A 102 3.01 21.28 -2.56
CA LEU A 102 3.12 20.34 -3.67
C LEU A 102 1.91 19.41 -3.76
N PRO A 103 1.51 19.00 -4.97
CA PRO A 103 0.43 18.06 -5.15
C PRO A 103 0.78 16.68 -4.57
N ILE A 104 -0.20 16.08 -3.90
CA ILE A 104 -0.14 14.73 -3.33
C ILE A 104 -0.91 13.77 -4.21
N ILE A 105 -0.22 12.76 -4.71
CA ILE A 105 -0.78 11.69 -5.54
C ILE A 105 -0.85 10.42 -4.69
N VAL A 106 -2.03 9.92 -4.41
CA VAL A 106 -2.18 8.63 -3.73
C VAL A 106 -2.22 7.51 -4.77
N LEU A 107 -1.38 6.50 -4.60
CA LEU A 107 -1.25 5.37 -5.50
C LEU A 107 -1.45 4.06 -4.72
N GLY A 108 -2.32 3.18 -5.21
CA GLY A 108 -2.51 1.87 -4.59
C GLY A 108 -2.58 0.74 -5.60
N HIS A 109 -1.89 -0.38 -5.30
CA HIS A 109 -1.95 -1.59 -6.09
C HIS A 109 -2.67 -2.71 -5.34
N SER A 110 -3.59 -3.42 -6.00
CA SER A 110 -4.29 -4.59 -5.46
C SER A 110 -4.93 -4.31 -4.08
N MET A 111 -4.52 -4.97 -3.00
CA MET A 111 -4.94 -4.67 -1.62
C MET A 111 -4.68 -3.20 -1.26
N GLY A 112 -3.51 -2.68 -1.61
CA GLY A 112 -3.17 -1.27 -1.42
C GLY A 112 -4.08 -0.33 -2.21
N GLY A 113 -4.57 -0.76 -3.37
CA GLY A 113 -5.60 -0.06 -4.13
C GLY A 113 -6.92 0.04 -3.37
N GLY A 114 -7.33 -1.02 -2.69
CA GLY A 114 -8.49 -1.00 -1.78
C GLY A 114 -8.29 -0.08 -0.58
N ILE A 115 -7.07 -0.07 -0.02
CA ILE A 115 -6.70 0.83 1.09
C ILE A 115 -6.73 2.29 0.64
N ALA A 116 -6.09 2.62 -0.49
CA ALA A 116 -6.04 3.97 -1.05
C ALA A 116 -7.46 4.47 -1.42
N PHE A 117 -8.29 3.61 -2.01
CA PHE A 117 -9.69 3.94 -2.30
C PHE A 117 -10.49 4.24 -1.03
N ALA A 118 -10.42 3.35 -0.02
CA ALA A 118 -11.12 3.54 1.25
C ALA A 118 -10.64 4.81 1.99
N TYR A 119 -9.34 5.12 1.93
CA TYR A 119 -8.77 6.35 2.43
C TYR A 119 -9.35 7.58 1.70
N GLY A 120 -9.33 7.56 0.37
CA GLY A 120 -9.77 8.71 -0.44
C GLY A 120 -11.24 9.05 -0.28
N VAL A 121 -12.11 8.02 -0.09
CA VAL A 121 -13.53 8.24 0.22
C VAL A 121 -13.73 8.89 1.59
N GLN A 122 -12.87 8.56 2.58
CA GLN A 122 -12.97 9.11 3.93
C GLN A 122 -12.31 10.50 4.07
N HIS A 123 -11.31 10.81 3.24
CA HIS A 123 -10.47 12.00 3.33
C HIS A 123 -10.23 12.66 1.96
N PRO A 124 -11.30 13.08 1.24
CA PRO A 124 -11.19 13.57 -0.14
C PRO A 124 -10.36 14.85 -0.28
N ASP A 125 -10.19 15.62 0.79
CA ASP A 125 -9.45 16.89 0.78
C ASP A 125 -7.95 16.72 1.14
N GLU A 126 -7.49 15.47 1.39
CA GLU A 126 -6.11 15.21 1.82
C GLU A 126 -5.18 14.79 0.66
N TYR A 127 -5.67 14.76 -0.59
CA TYR A 127 -4.89 14.43 -1.78
C TYR A 127 -5.42 15.16 -3.02
N ASP A 128 -4.61 15.25 -4.07
CA ASP A 128 -4.96 15.97 -5.31
C ASP A 128 -5.30 15.00 -6.45
N LEU A 129 -4.69 13.82 -6.49
CA LEU A 129 -4.91 12.80 -7.51
C LEU A 129 -4.88 11.40 -6.89
N MET A 130 -5.72 10.50 -7.41
CA MET A 130 -5.73 9.09 -7.03
C MET A 130 -5.47 8.21 -8.24
N VAL A 131 -4.52 7.28 -8.12
CA VAL A 131 -4.20 6.26 -9.11
C VAL A 131 -4.41 4.88 -8.50
N LEU A 132 -5.19 4.04 -9.15
CA LEU A 132 -5.51 2.69 -8.68
C LEU A 132 -5.12 1.66 -9.73
N SER A 133 -4.23 0.74 -9.35
CA SER A 133 -3.76 -0.37 -10.19
C SER A 133 -4.38 -1.67 -9.70
N GLY A 134 -5.32 -2.24 -10.47
CA GLY A 134 -6.03 -3.49 -10.13
C GLY A 134 -6.61 -3.53 -8.70
N PRO A 135 -7.35 -2.48 -8.25
CA PRO A 135 -7.68 -2.31 -6.85
C PRO A 135 -8.63 -3.39 -6.34
N ALA A 136 -8.37 -3.92 -5.14
CA ALA A 136 -9.24 -4.87 -4.45
C ALA A 136 -10.44 -4.13 -3.80
N VAL A 137 -11.36 -3.61 -4.61
CA VAL A 137 -12.54 -2.84 -4.15
C VAL A 137 -13.83 -3.67 -4.09
N ALA A 138 -13.83 -4.87 -4.66
CA ALA A 138 -14.98 -5.79 -4.60
C ALA A 138 -14.51 -7.22 -4.37
N ALA A 139 -15.28 -7.99 -3.61
CA ALA A 139 -15.09 -9.44 -3.55
C ALA A 139 -15.39 -10.02 -4.95
N HIS A 140 -14.49 -10.84 -5.48
CA HIS A 140 -14.69 -11.50 -6.76
C HIS A 140 -15.96 -12.33 -6.72
N THR A 141 -16.87 -12.10 -7.65
CA THR A 141 -18.19 -12.77 -7.73
C THR A 141 -18.11 -14.28 -8.01
N GLY A 142 -16.91 -14.83 -8.29
CA GLY A 142 -16.66 -16.26 -8.49
C GLY A 142 -16.57 -17.09 -7.20
N VAL A 143 -16.43 -16.46 -6.04
CA VAL A 143 -16.47 -17.18 -4.76
C VAL A 143 -17.93 -17.40 -4.38
N SER A 144 -18.39 -18.66 -4.32
CA SER A 144 -19.77 -18.96 -3.92
C SER A 144 -20.06 -18.31 -2.56
N ARG A 145 -21.28 -17.77 -2.38
CA ARG A 145 -21.70 -17.16 -1.10
C ARG A 145 -21.41 -18.06 0.09
N LEU A 146 -21.54 -19.39 -0.09
CA LEU A 146 -21.23 -20.38 0.94
C LEU A 146 -19.73 -20.38 1.28
N LYS A 147 -18.84 -20.36 0.28
CA LYS A 147 -17.37 -20.27 0.53
C LYS A 147 -17.00 -18.95 1.21
N ALA A 148 -17.62 -17.84 0.84
CA ALA A 148 -17.38 -16.54 1.48
C ALA A 148 -17.86 -16.53 2.95
N VAL A 149 -19.03 -17.12 3.26
CA VAL A 149 -19.55 -17.24 4.63
C VAL A 149 -18.70 -18.18 5.46
N VAL A 150 -18.34 -19.36 4.91
CA VAL A 150 -17.47 -20.34 5.59
C VAL A 150 -16.06 -19.73 5.79
N GLY A 151 -15.48 -19.07 4.80
CA GLY A 151 -14.19 -18.40 4.91
C GLY A 151 -14.21 -17.30 5.98
N LYS A 152 -15.29 -16.52 6.08
CA LYS A 152 -15.48 -15.52 7.13
C LYS A 152 -15.63 -16.14 8.52
N ALA A 153 -16.38 -17.23 8.64
CA ALA A 153 -16.55 -17.97 9.91
C ALA A 153 -15.25 -18.64 10.34
N VAL A 154 -14.56 -19.34 9.42
CA VAL A 154 -13.26 -19.98 9.68
C VAL A 154 -12.20 -18.93 10.02
N GLY A 155 -12.13 -17.83 9.30
CA GLY A 155 -11.20 -16.73 9.57
C GLY A 155 -11.46 -16.01 10.89
N SER A 156 -12.69 -16.06 11.44
CA SER A 156 -13.00 -15.54 12.77
C SER A 156 -12.59 -16.49 13.91
N ILE A 157 -12.59 -17.80 13.66
CA ILE A 157 -12.25 -18.85 14.65
C ILE A 157 -10.75 -19.21 14.57
N LEU A 158 -10.23 -19.30 13.34
CA LEU A 158 -8.83 -19.63 13.05
C LEU A 158 -8.21 -18.55 12.16
N PRO A 159 -7.94 -17.37 12.71
CA PRO A 159 -7.46 -16.21 11.93
C PRO A 159 -6.04 -16.37 11.36
N ASP A 160 -5.39 -17.46 11.68
CA ASP A 160 -4.00 -17.77 11.30
C ASP A 160 -3.90 -18.86 10.24
N LEU A 161 -5.01 -19.36 9.72
CA LEU A 161 -4.98 -20.27 8.58
C LEU A 161 -4.40 -19.53 7.36
N PRO A 162 -3.36 -20.11 6.70
CA PRO A 162 -2.82 -19.52 5.49
C PRO A 162 -3.94 -19.42 4.44
N ILE A 163 -4.13 -18.23 3.90
CA ILE A 163 -4.97 -18.05 2.71
C ILE A 163 -4.27 -18.79 1.58
N GLU A 164 -5.06 -19.54 0.80
CA GLU A 164 -4.63 -20.25 -0.41
C GLU A 164 -3.64 -19.39 -1.21
N GLN A 165 -2.48 -19.96 -1.56
CA GLN A 165 -1.50 -19.25 -2.37
C GLN A 165 -2.16 -18.82 -3.66
N ILE A 166 -2.04 -17.54 -4.00
CA ILE A 166 -2.47 -17.06 -5.30
C ILE A 166 -1.55 -17.71 -6.32
N ASP A 167 -2.12 -18.48 -7.23
CA ASP A 167 -1.39 -19.14 -8.30
C ASP A 167 -0.70 -18.05 -9.16
N ALA A 168 0.62 -18.19 -9.37
CA ALA A 168 1.40 -17.24 -10.14
C ALA A 168 0.84 -17.06 -11.55
N ASP A 169 0.28 -18.11 -12.15
CA ASP A 169 -0.35 -18.09 -13.48
C ASP A 169 -1.59 -17.20 -13.54
N LEU A 170 -2.20 -16.86 -12.39
CA LEU A 170 -3.34 -15.94 -12.31
C LEU A 170 -2.90 -14.46 -12.19
N VAL A 171 -1.62 -14.21 -11.91
CA VAL A 171 -1.09 -12.87 -11.65
C VAL A 171 -0.47 -12.25 -12.91
N SER A 172 0.16 -13.06 -13.77
CA SER A 172 0.77 -12.58 -15.01
C SER A 172 0.48 -13.52 -16.18
N ARG A 173 0.35 -12.93 -17.38
CA ARG A 173 0.33 -13.68 -18.66
C ARG A 173 1.71 -13.72 -19.30
N ASP A 174 2.69 -13.10 -18.68
CA ASP A 174 4.08 -13.12 -19.14
C ASP A 174 4.75 -14.38 -18.59
N PRO A 175 5.24 -15.29 -19.46
CA PRO A 175 5.90 -16.54 -19.05
C PRO A 175 7.27 -16.32 -18.40
N GLN A 176 7.77 -15.08 -18.33
CA GLN A 176 9.04 -14.71 -17.70
C GLN A 176 8.87 -14.11 -16.29
N VAL A 177 7.62 -14.01 -15.78
CA VAL A 177 7.30 -13.43 -14.46
C VAL A 177 6.78 -14.50 -13.51
#